data_cbab0cb65afa888d4fa30b33e179b060
#
_entry.id   cbab0cb65afa888d4fa30b33e179b060
#
_cell.length_a   1.000
_cell.length_b   1.000
_cell.length_c   1.000
_cell.angle_alpha   90.00
_cell.angle_beta   90.00
_cell.angle_gamma   90.00
#
_symmetry.space_group_name_H-M   'P 1'
#
loop_
_entity.id
_entity.type
_entity.pdbx_description
1 polymer ?
#
loop_
_entity_poly.entity_id
_entity_poly.type
_entity_poly.pdbx_seq_one_letter_code
_entity_poly.pdbx_strand_id
1 'polypeptide(L)'
;APADWTTPIKPFHIVDNIYYVGSEGLAAYLIVSEQGAILLDAPLAANADLIERNIESLGVPLHDVRLLLSSHAHADHVGAMAALKRDTGARYAASAGDRWALENGRNQGDNNYGIQPFDPIKLDEIVSDGQKLRLGDVELTAHLPPGHTAGCTSWSMTVNDRGTPREVLFLCSITVAGNTLVGNRSYPTIAEDFRATFAK
;
A
#
# COMPACT_ATOMS: atom_id res chain seq x y z
N ALA A 1 17.13 9.81 -0.01
CA ALA A 1 16.34 8.97 0.90
C ALA A 1 17.21 8.59 2.12
N PRO A 2 16.65 8.41 3.32
CA PRO A 2 17.33 7.85 4.48
C PRO A 2 17.89 6.46 4.18
N ALA A 3 19.00 6.07 4.81
CA ALA A 3 19.67 4.79 4.53
C ALA A 3 18.82 3.58 4.95
N ASP A 4 18.06 3.70 6.03
CA ASP A 4 17.16 2.68 6.55
C ASP A 4 16.00 2.33 5.60
N TRP A 5 15.68 3.20 4.63
CA TRP A 5 14.66 2.93 3.62
C TRP A 5 15.01 1.75 2.70
N THR A 6 16.29 1.40 2.59
CA THR A 6 16.74 0.25 1.80
C THR A 6 17.56 -0.75 2.61
N THR A 7 17.76 -0.52 3.92
CA THR A 7 18.47 -1.44 4.79
C THR A 7 17.68 -2.74 4.96
N PRO A 8 18.25 -3.89 4.58
CA PRO A 8 17.58 -5.17 4.71
C PRO A 8 17.36 -5.58 6.16
N ILE A 9 16.16 -6.08 6.46
CA ILE A 9 15.86 -6.80 7.70
C ILE A 9 15.22 -8.15 7.38
N LYS A 10 15.32 -9.08 8.32
CA LYS A 10 14.61 -10.35 8.22
C LYS A 10 13.12 -10.11 8.39
N PRO A 11 12.26 -10.82 7.63
CA PRO A 11 10.84 -10.75 7.84
C PRO A 11 10.48 -11.29 9.23
N PHE A 12 9.39 -10.79 9.79
CA PHE A 12 8.93 -11.24 11.10
C PHE A 12 7.40 -11.29 11.18
N HIS A 13 6.90 -12.18 12.01
CA HIS A 13 5.49 -12.32 12.31
C HIS A 13 5.02 -11.15 13.18
N ILE A 14 3.87 -10.56 12.83
CA ILE A 14 3.25 -9.48 13.59
C ILE A 14 2.14 -10.05 14.48
N VAL A 15 1.08 -10.53 13.85
CA VAL A 15 -0.07 -11.14 14.53
C VAL A 15 -0.83 -12.03 13.55
N ASP A 16 -1.34 -13.16 14.00
CA ASP A 16 -2.14 -14.11 13.23
C ASP A 16 -1.43 -14.52 11.94
N ASN A 17 -1.94 -14.07 10.79
CA ASN A 17 -1.42 -14.37 9.46
C ASN A 17 -0.73 -13.16 8.81
N ILE A 18 -0.38 -12.12 9.58
CA ILE A 18 0.26 -10.89 9.11
C ILE A 18 1.75 -10.93 9.40
N TYR A 19 2.56 -10.68 8.39
CA TYR A 19 4.02 -10.62 8.45
C TYR A 19 4.54 -9.29 7.90
N TYR A 20 5.63 -8.79 8.49
CA TYR A 20 6.40 -7.68 7.95
C TYR A 20 7.44 -8.23 6.95
N VAL A 21 7.48 -7.67 5.75
CA VAL A 21 8.40 -8.11 4.68
C VAL A 21 9.18 -6.94 4.04
N GLY A 22 9.06 -5.72 4.58
CA GLY A 22 9.71 -4.50 4.12
C GLY A 22 11.18 -4.37 4.50
N SER A 23 11.71 -3.14 4.39
CA SER A 23 13.03 -2.74 4.88
C SER A 23 12.97 -2.23 6.32
N GLU A 24 14.13 -1.80 6.89
CA GLU A 24 14.17 -1.26 8.24
C GLU A 24 13.28 -0.02 8.41
N GLY A 25 13.25 0.87 7.41
CA GLY A 25 12.54 2.16 7.47
C GLY A 25 11.26 2.25 6.65
N LEU A 26 10.95 1.26 5.79
CA LEU A 26 9.73 1.28 4.94
C LEU A 26 8.98 -0.03 5.01
N ALA A 27 7.69 0.07 5.32
CA ALA A 27 6.84 -1.09 5.54
C ALA A 27 6.31 -1.71 4.23
N ALA A 28 6.31 -3.04 4.21
CA ALA A 28 5.51 -3.86 3.34
C ALA A 28 4.93 -5.01 4.18
N TYR A 29 3.67 -5.35 3.98
CA TYR A 29 2.98 -6.37 4.77
C TYR A 29 2.53 -7.53 3.89
N LEU A 30 2.85 -8.76 4.31
CA LEU A 30 2.33 -9.98 3.71
C LEU A 30 1.23 -10.54 4.60
N ILE A 31 0.06 -10.77 4.01
CA ILE A 31 -1.09 -11.37 4.71
C ILE A 31 -1.34 -12.73 4.04
N VAL A 32 -1.10 -13.80 4.79
CA VAL A 32 -1.21 -15.17 4.25
C VAL A 32 -2.62 -15.69 4.44
N SER A 33 -3.19 -16.31 3.41
CA SER A 33 -4.51 -16.94 3.42
C SER A 33 -4.45 -18.38 2.92
N GLU A 34 -5.55 -19.12 3.08
CA GLU A 34 -5.68 -20.49 2.55
C GLU A 34 -5.57 -20.59 1.02
N GLN A 35 -5.74 -19.49 0.28
CA GLN A 35 -5.72 -19.45 -1.18
C GLN A 35 -4.57 -18.61 -1.76
N GLY A 36 -3.53 -18.38 -0.99
CA GLY A 36 -2.37 -17.58 -1.36
C GLY A 36 -2.14 -16.42 -0.42
N ALA A 37 -1.51 -15.35 -0.90
CA ALA A 37 -1.16 -14.22 -0.07
C ALA A 37 -1.53 -12.88 -0.71
N ILE A 38 -1.69 -11.87 0.15
CA ILE A 38 -1.91 -10.46 -0.22
C ILE A 38 -0.66 -9.70 0.19
N LEU A 39 -0.10 -8.89 -0.71
CA LEU A 39 0.96 -7.95 -0.38
C LEU A 39 0.38 -6.54 -0.33
N LEU A 40 0.54 -5.86 0.79
CA LEU A 40 0.14 -4.48 1.01
C LEU A 40 1.38 -3.60 1.10
N ASP A 41 1.49 -2.65 0.20
CA ASP A 41 2.62 -1.78 -0.10
C ASP A 41 3.86 -2.54 -0.60
N ALA A 42 4.61 -1.89 -1.47
CA ALA A 42 5.89 -2.35 -2.00
C ALA A 42 6.78 -1.10 -2.22
N PRO A 43 7.45 -0.63 -1.16
CA PRO A 43 8.21 0.61 -1.19
C PRO A 43 9.40 0.52 -2.13
N LEU A 44 9.91 1.65 -2.53
CA LEU A 44 11.05 1.92 -3.42
C LEU A 44 11.45 0.77 -4.37
N ALA A 45 11.70 1.07 -5.63
CA ALA A 45 12.13 0.08 -6.62
C ALA A 45 13.35 -0.76 -6.16
N ALA A 46 14.25 -0.17 -5.40
CA ALA A 46 15.43 -0.85 -4.84
C ALA A 46 15.09 -1.94 -3.80
N ASN A 47 13.85 -1.97 -3.29
CA ASN A 47 13.42 -2.96 -2.30
C ASN A 47 12.74 -4.19 -2.93
N ALA A 48 12.54 -4.24 -4.25
CA ALA A 48 11.85 -5.35 -4.89
C ALA A 48 12.46 -6.70 -4.51
N ASP A 49 13.74 -6.91 -4.80
CA ASP A 49 14.46 -8.15 -4.48
C ASP A 49 14.46 -8.50 -2.97
N LEU A 50 14.47 -7.47 -2.10
CA LEU A 50 14.41 -7.69 -0.66
C LEU A 50 13.04 -8.24 -0.26
N ILE A 51 11.96 -7.63 -0.75
CA ILE A 51 10.59 -8.03 -0.44
C ILE A 51 10.34 -9.46 -0.95
N GLU A 52 10.77 -9.77 -2.18
CA GLU A 52 10.66 -11.11 -2.76
C GLU A 52 11.37 -12.16 -1.92
N ARG A 53 12.66 -11.94 -1.58
CA ARG A 53 13.40 -12.86 -0.71
C ARG A 53 12.76 -13.00 0.67
N ASN A 54 12.22 -11.92 1.24
CA ASN A 54 11.53 -11.98 2.52
C ASN A 54 10.26 -12.83 2.44
N ILE A 55 9.45 -12.69 1.37
CA ILE A 55 8.26 -13.50 1.12
C ILE A 55 8.65 -14.98 0.99
N GLU A 56 9.62 -15.31 0.13
CA GLU A 56 10.08 -16.68 -0.08
C GLU A 56 10.67 -17.31 1.17
N SER A 57 11.39 -16.53 2.01
CA SER A 57 11.96 -17.03 3.27
C SER A 57 10.90 -17.40 4.32
N LEU A 58 9.68 -16.91 4.17
CA LEU A 58 8.51 -17.33 4.97
C LEU A 58 7.85 -18.61 4.42
N GLY A 59 8.38 -19.19 3.34
CA GLY A 59 7.85 -20.37 2.69
C GLY A 59 6.69 -20.09 1.73
N VAL A 60 6.46 -18.82 1.36
CA VAL A 60 5.43 -18.43 0.39
C VAL A 60 6.07 -18.24 -0.98
N PRO A 61 5.78 -19.08 -1.98
CA PRO A 61 6.25 -18.86 -3.35
C PRO A 61 5.71 -17.56 -3.92
N LEU A 62 6.50 -16.84 -4.72
CA LEU A 62 6.07 -15.55 -5.29
C LEU A 62 4.77 -15.67 -6.10
N HIS A 63 4.58 -16.76 -6.84
CA HIS A 63 3.36 -16.98 -7.61
C HIS A 63 2.12 -17.26 -6.76
N ASP A 64 2.26 -17.45 -5.44
CA ASP A 64 1.14 -17.55 -4.49
C ASP A 64 0.74 -16.19 -3.92
N VAL A 65 1.49 -15.13 -4.16
CA VAL A 65 0.98 -13.76 -3.99
C VAL A 65 -0.04 -13.52 -5.10
N ARG A 66 -1.33 -13.39 -4.72
CA ARG A 66 -2.46 -13.31 -5.65
C ARG A 66 -3.05 -11.90 -5.78
N LEU A 67 -2.85 -11.08 -4.76
CA LEU A 67 -3.40 -9.74 -4.68
C LEU A 67 -2.35 -8.77 -4.18
N LEU A 68 -2.18 -7.67 -4.88
CA LEU A 68 -1.39 -6.53 -4.50
C LEU A 68 -2.32 -5.38 -4.13
N LEU A 69 -2.04 -4.72 -3.02
CA LEU A 69 -2.75 -3.54 -2.54
C LEU A 69 -1.74 -2.45 -2.23
N SER A 70 -2.18 -1.21 -2.26
CA SER A 70 -1.38 -0.09 -1.75
C SER A 70 -2.18 0.77 -0.81
N SER A 71 -1.46 1.45 0.08
CA SER A 71 -2.02 2.51 0.90
C SER A 71 -2.20 3.78 0.08
N HIS A 72 -1.21 4.17 -0.73
CA HIS A 72 -1.27 5.35 -1.60
C HIS A 72 -0.14 5.37 -2.64
N ALA A 73 -0.29 6.25 -3.66
CA ALA A 73 0.60 6.30 -4.81
C ALA A 73 1.80 7.25 -4.62
N HIS A 74 2.63 6.99 -3.60
CA HIS A 74 3.96 7.60 -3.47
C HIS A 74 5.06 6.55 -3.65
N ALA A 75 6.23 6.96 -4.14
CA ALA A 75 7.33 6.05 -4.48
C ALA A 75 7.81 5.18 -3.29
N ASP A 76 7.71 5.70 -2.08
CA ASP A 76 8.04 5.01 -0.83
C ASP A 76 6.95 4.01 -0.36
N HIS A 77 5.87 3.85 -1.14
CA HIS A 77 4.80 2.87 -0.93
C HIS A 77 4.55 1.97 -2.15
N VAL A 78 4.83 2.46 -3.37
CA VAL A 78 4.54 1.70 -4.60
C VAL A 78 5.73 1.56 -5.55
N GLY A 79 6.92 2.00 -5.14
CA GLY A 79 8.09 2.02 -6.04
C GLY A 79 8.49 0.64 -6.57
N ALA A 80 8.35 -0.42 -5.79
CA ALA A 80 8.62 -1.80 -6.21
C ALA A 80 7.38 -2.51 -6.79
N MET A 81 6.20 -1.89 -6.75
CA MET A 81 4.93 -2.57 -7.06
C MET A 81 4.87 -3.10 -8.51
N ALA A 82 5.45 -2.37 -9.48
CA ALA A 82 5.49 -2.83 -10.86
C ALA A 82 6.33 -4.11 -11.04
N ALA A 83 7.47 -4.20 -10.36
CA ALA A 83 8.31 -5.40 -10.33
C ALA A 83 7.56 -6.56 -9.68
N LEU A 84 7.03 -6.36 -8.47
CA LEU A 84 6.27 -7.38 -7.75
C LEU A 84 5.05 -7.88 -8.56
N LYS A 85 4.32 -6.97 -9.24
CA LYS A 85 3.20 -7.37 -10.10
C LYS A 85 3.65 -8.27 -11.26
N ARG A 86 4.77 -7.94 -11.90
CA ARG A 86 5.34 -8.74 -13.00
C ARG A 86 5.77 -10.12 -12.50
N ASP A 87 6.47 -10.17 -11.38
CA ASP A 87 7.16 -11.38 -10.93
C ASP A 87 6.22 -12.35 -10.19
N THR A 88 5.17 -11.82 -9.54
CA THR A 88 4.10 -12.63 -8.91
C THR A 88 2.98 -13.00 -9.87
N GLY A 89 2.69 -12.17 -10.88
CA GLY A 89 1.48 -12.28 -11.72
C GLY A 89 0.18 -11.90 -10.98
N ALA A 90 0.28 -11.29 -9.81
CA ALA A 90 -0.85 -10.93 -8.98
C ALA A 90 -1.73 -9.81 -9.58
N ARG A 91 -3.03 -9.79 -9.23
CA ARG A 91 -3.90 -8.65 -9.50
C ARG A 91 -3.53 -7.48 -8.62
N TYR A 92 -3.60 -6.27 -9.14
CA TYR A 92 -3.39 -5.05 -8.38
C TYR A 92 -4.67 -4.24 -8.25
N ALA A 93 -5.06 -3.95 -7.00
CA ALA A 93 -6.24 -3.17 -6.68
C ALA A 93 -5.87 -1.91 -5.87
N ALA A 94 -6.41 -0.77 -6.27
CA ALA A 94 -6.26 0.51 -5.58
C ALA A 94 -7.46 1.42 -5.88
N SER A 95 -7.56 2.56 -5.18
CA SER A 95 -8.66 3.50 -5.38
C SER A 95 -8.55 4.27 -6.69
N ALA A 96 -9.70 4.75 -7.19
CA ALA A 96 -9.75 5.59 -8.39
C ALA A 96 -8.96 6.89 -8.24
N GLY A 97 -8.85 7.44 -7.02
CA GLY A 97 -8.15 8.69 -6.76
C GLY A 97 -6.65 8.62 -7.04
N ASP A 98 -6.03 7.45 -6.88
CA ASP A 98 -4.60 7.26 -7.14
C ASP A 98 -4.29 6.70 -8.54
N ARG A 99 -5.33 6.33 -9.31
CA ARG A 99 -5.16 5.72 -10.63
C ARG A 99 -4.24 6.52 -11.54
N TRP A 100 -4.45 7.85 -11.62
CA TRP A 100 -3.63 8.68 -12.49
C TRP A 100 -2.15 8.63 -12.10
N ALA A 101 -1.85 8.75 -10.80
CA ALA A 101 -0.48 8.70 -10.30
C ALA A 101 0.18 7.34 -10.59
N LEU A 102 -0.53 6.24 -10.34
CA LEU A 102 -0.07 4.88 -10.58
C LEU A 102 0.21 4.60 -12.06
N GLU A 103 -0.72 4.96 -12.95
CA GLU A 103 -0.59 4.72 -14.39
C GLU A 103 0.41 5.68 -15.07
N ASN A 104 0.74 6.84 -14.46
CA ASN A 104 1.77 7.77 -14.95
C ASN A 104 3.11 7.65 -14.22
N GLY A 105 3.22 6.79 -13.22
CA GLY A 105 4.47 6.50 -12.52
C GLY A 105 5.05 7.67 -11.74
N ARG A 106 4.22 8.51 -11.13
CA ARG A 106 4.65 9.65 -10.33
C ARG A 106 3.54 10.18 -9.42
N ASN A 107 3.94 10.79 -8.30
CA ASN A 107 3.01 11.47 -7.40
C ASN A 107 2.18 12.55 -8.11
N GLN A 108 0.96 12.76 -7.64
CA GLN A 108 0.06 13.81 -8.08
C GLN A 108 -0.03 14.92 -7.02
N GLY A 109 -0.29 16.14 -7.46
CA GLY A 109 -0.46 17.30 -6.59
C GLY A 109 0.78 18.21 -6.54
N ASP A 110 0.55 19.47 -6.16
CA ASP A 110 1.62 20.45 -5.95
C ASP A 110 2.14 20.29 -4.50
N ASN A 111 3.44 20.02 -4.37
CA ASN A 111 4.11 19.75 -3.09
C ASN A 111 5.54 20.30 -3.10
N ASN A 112 6.21 20.32 -1.94
CA ASN A 112 7.58 20.83 -1.81
C ASN A 112 8.68 19.77 -1.97
N TYR A 113 8.34 18.50 -2.19
CA TYR A 113 9.31 17.41 -2.43
C TYR A 113 9.47 17.09 -3.92
N GLY A 114 8.74 17.78 -4.80
CA GLY A 114 8.86 17.62 -6.25
C GLY A 114 8.28 16.30 -6.78
N ILE A 115 8.66 15.97 -8.02
CA ILE A 115 8.21 14.72 -8.66
C ILE A 115 9.04 13.55 -8.10
N GLN A 116 8.33 12.53 -7.62
CA GLN A 116 8.91 11.27 -7.17
C GLN A 116 8.51 10.18 -8.17
N PRO A 117 9.40 9.80 -9.12
CA PRO A 117 9.07 8.82 -10.14
C PRO A 117 9.12 7.39 -9.60
N PHE A 118 8.29 6.54 -10.16
CA PHE A 118 8.29 5.09 -10.02
C PHE A 118 7.82 4.44 -11.34
N ASP A 119 7.98 3.13 -11.49
CA ASP A 119 7.54 2.46 -12.71
C ASP A 119 6.00 2.47 -12.80
N PRO A 120 5.43 2.90 -13.94
CA PRO A 120 3.98 2.93 -14.13
C PRO A 120 3.33 1.57 -13.92
N ILE A 121 2.17 1.57 -13.26
CA ILE A 121 1.45 0.34 -12.92
C ILE A 121 0.00 0.47 -13.35
N LYS A 122 -0.48 -0.49 -14.16
CA LYS A 122 -1.90 -0.56 -14.51
C LYS A 122 -2.68 -1.27 -13.42
N LEU A 123 -3.79 -0.67 -13.00
CA LEU A 123 -4.76 -1.30 -12.10
C LEU A 123 -5.56 -2.38 -12.81
N ASP A 124 -5.80 -3.49 -12.13
CA ASP A 124 -6.73 -4.54 -12.56
C ASP A 124 -8.11 -4.34 -11.94
N GLU A 125 -8.17 -3.71 -10.76
CA GLU A 125 -9.41 -3.46 -10.04
C GLU A 125 -9.38 -2.08 -9.37
N ILE A 126 -10.52 -1.36 -9.43
CA ILE A 126 -10.74 -0.10 -8.72
C ILE A 126 -11.55 -0.39 -7.47
N VAL A 127 -11.06 0.03 -6.31
CA VAL A 127 -11.78 -0.13 -5.04
C VAL A 127 -12.54 1.13 -4.64
N SER A 128 -13.67 0.93 -3.98
CA SER A 128 -14.52 1.98 -3.43
C SER A 128 -14.48 1.99 -1.90
N ASP A 129 -14.88 3.10 -1.27
CA ASP A 129 -14.99 3.20 0.20
C ASP A 129 -15.97 2.14 0.74
N GLY A 130 -15.56 1.40 1.76
CA GLY A 130 -16.31 0.30 2.34
C GLY A 130 -16.29 -1.01 1.52
N GLN A 131 -15.63 -1.04 0.37
CA GLN A 131 -15.52 -2.28 -0.42
C GLN A 131 -14.70 -3.32 0.31
N LYS A 132 -15.17 -4.57 0.25
CA LYS A 132 -14.49 -5.73 0.80
C LYS A 132 -13.81 -6.52 -0.30
N LEU A 133 -12.52 -6.82 -0.10
CA LEU A 133 -11.75 -7.72 -0.95
C LEU A 133 -11.46 -9.00 -0.18
N ARG A 134 -11.63 -10.14 -0.86
CA ARG A 134 -11.44 -11.47 -0.26
C ARG A 134 -10.40 -12.29 -1.01
N LEU A 135 -9.59 -12.99 -0.23
CA LEU A 135 -8.73 -14.06 -0.72
C LEU A 135 -8.75 -15.21 0.31
N GLY A 136 -9.35 -16.34 -0.06
CA GLY A 136 -9.56 -17.44 0.88
C GLY A 136 -10.37 -17.01 2.12
N ASP A 137 -9.79 -17.23 3.29
CA ASP A 137 -10.34 -16.88 4.60
C ASP A 137 -10.08 -15.42 5.02
N VAL A 138 -9.26 -14.67 4.27
CA VAL A 138 -8.95 -13.26 4.54
C VAL A 138 -9.95 -12.35 3.84
N GLU A 139 -10.51 -11.38 4.59
CA GLU A 139 -11.31 -10.28 4.09
C GLU A 139 -10.73 -8.96 4.56
N LEU A 140 -10.38 -8.07 3.61
CA LEU A 140 -9.94 -6.70 3.86
C LEU A 140 -11.03 -5.72 3.46
N THR A 141 -11.30 -4.73 4.32
CA THR A 141 -12.21 -3.61 4.01
C THR A 141 -11.40 -2.37 3.66
N ALA A 142 -11.70 -1.77 2.52
CA ALA A 142 -11.11 -0.51 2.08
C ALA A 142 -11.79 0.68 2.78
N HIS A 143 -11.01 1.59 3.33
CA HIS A 143 -11.46 2.88 3.86
C HIS A 143 -10.70 3.97 3.13
N LEU A 144 -11.42 4.88 2.48
CA LEU A 144 -10.82 5.95 1.70
C LEU A 144 -10.80 7.26 2.50
N PRO A 145 -9.68 7.60 3.17
CA PRO A 145 -9.42 8.90 3.77
C PRO A 145 -8.60 9.78 2.82
N PRO A 146 -9.21 10.46 1.82
CA PRO A 146 -8.46 11.27 0.86
C PRO A 146 -7.81 12.49 1.53
N GLY A 147 -6.74 13.02 0.93
CA GLY A 147 -6.01 14.19 1.40
C GLY A 147 -4.51 14.04 1.24
N HIS A 148 -3.88 13.05 1.87
CA HIS A 148 -2.46 12.75 1.67
C HIS A 148 -2.16 12.46 0.18
N THR A 149 -2.94 11.59 -0.43
CA THR A 149 -3.22 11.52 -1.85
C THR A 149 -4.73 11.53 -2.08
N ALA A 150 -5.18 11.74 -3.32
CA ALA A 150 -6.60 11.68 -3.66
C ALA A 150 -7.18 10.27 -3.49
N GLY A 151 -6.32 9.26 -3.55
CA GLY A 151 -6.68 7.85 -3.45
C GLY A 151 -6.21 7.13 -2.19
N CYS A 152 -5.74 7.87 -1.18
CA CYS A 152 -5.31 7.31 0.09
C CYS A 152 -6.33 6.26 0.59
N THR A 153 -5.86 5.04 0.84
CA THR A 153 -6.70 3.90 1.23
C THR A 153 -6.12 3.23 2.47
N SER A 154 -6.84 3.28 3.57
CA SER A 154 -6.57 2.45 4.73
C SER A 154 -7.28 1.11 4.58
N TRP A 155 -6.69 0.03 5.12
CA TRP A 155 -7.25 -1.30 5.05
C TRP A 155 -7.48 -1.86 6.44
N SER A 156 -8.65 -2.41 6.72
CA SER A 156 -8.92 -3.10 7.97
C SER A 156 -9.27 -4.56 7.77
N MET A 157 -8.94 -5.37 8.75
CA MET A 157 -9.33 -6.78 8.85
C MET A 157 -9.42 -7.23 10.29
N THR A 158 -10.21 -8.26 10.52
CA THR A 158 -10.22 -8.96 11.82
C THR A 158 -9.14 -10.03 11.83
N VAL A 159 -8.37 -10.10 12.91
CA VAL A 159 -7.35 -11.13 13.17
C VAL A 159 -7.67 -11.88 14.46
N ASN A 160 -7.08 -13.06 14.64
CA ASN A 160 -7.15 -13.82 15.88
C ASN A 160 -5.86 -13.59 16.70
N ASP A 161 -5.94 -12.74 17.73
CA ASP A 161 -4.85 -12.57 18.67
C ASP A 161 -5.03 -13.53 19.86
N ARG A 162 -4.39 -14.70 19.77
CA ARG A 162 -4.39 -15.73 20.84
C ARG A 162 -5.81 -16.14 21.29
N GLY A 163 -6.68 -16.36 20.32
CA GLY A 163 -8.07 -16.75 20.56
C GLY A 163 -9.04 -15.58 20.77
N THR A 164 -8.57 -14.34 20.68
CA THR A 164 -9.40 -13.13 20.78
C THR A 164 -9.47 -12.41 19.44
N PRO A 165 -10.65 -12.18 18.86
CA PRO A 165 -10.78 -11.36 17.67
C PRO A 165 -10.35 -9.91 17.94
N ARG A 166 -9.51 -9.36 17.04
CA ARG A 166 -9.04 -7.98 17.06
C ARG A 166 -9.18 -7.34 15.69
N GLU A 167 -9.57 -6.07 15.67
CA GLU A 167 -9.50 -5.27 14.45
C GLU A 167 -8.10 -4.71 14.26
N VAL A 168 -7.52 -4.94 13.08
CA VAL A 168 -6.27 -4.35 12.64
C VAL A 168 -6.57 -3.32 11.56
N LEU A 169 -5.94 -2.16 11.66
CA LEU A 169 -6.00 -1.09 10.67
C LEU A 169 -4.60 -0.83 10.12
N PHE A 170 -4.43 -1.02 8.83
CA PHE A 170 -3.28 -0.48 8.06
C PHE A 170 -3.64 0.94 7.65
N LEU A 171 -3.17 1.91 8.41
CA LEU A 171 -3.49 3.32 8.18
C LEU A 171 -2.70 3.83 6.98
N CYS A 172 -3.38 4.46 6.00
CA CYS A 172 -2.72 5.10 4.88
C CYS A 172 -1.82 6.24 5.35
N SER A 173 -2.35 7.42 5.49
CA SER A 173 -1.66 8.59 6.03
C SER A 173 -2.65 9.73 6.27
N ILE A 174 -2.45 10.46 7.35
CA ILE A 174 -3.18 11.68 7.67
C ILE A 174 -2.26 12.91 7.66
N THR A 175 -1.02 12.75 7.21
CA THR A 175 -0.05 13.85 7.17
C THR A 175 -0.22 14.68 5.89
N VAL A 176 0.03 15.97 6.00
CA VAL A 176 0.04 16.88 4.84
C VAL A 176 1.24 16.62 3.93
N ALA A 177 2.37 16.13 4.49
CA ALA A 177 3.59 15.71 3.78
C ALA A 177 4.11 16.75 2.77
N GLY A 178 4.05 18.02 3.10
CA GLY A 178 4.53 19.10 2.22
C GLY A 178 3.62 19.43 1.04
N ASN A 179 2.43 18.83 0.96
CA ASN A 179 1.43 19.21 -0.05
C ASN A 179 0.96 20.66 0.11
N THR A 180 0.75 21.35 -0.99
CA THR A 180 0.14 22.67 -1.03
C THR A 180 -1.37 22.55 -0.81
N LEU A 181 -1.88 23.03 0.32
CA LEU A 181 -3.31 22.91 0.64
C LEU A 181 -4.18 23.96 -0.04
N VAL A 182 -3.63 25.13 -0.36
CA VAL A 182 -4.37 26.25 -0.96
C VAL A 182 -3.82 26.54 -2.34
N GLY A 183 -4.70 26.53 -3.35
CA GLY A 183 -4.30 26.79 -4.73
C GLY A 183 -3.54 25.64 -5.39
N ASN A 184 -3.66 24.43 -4.87
CA ASN A 184 -3.11 23.21 -5.49
C ASN A 184 -3.81 22.97 -6.83
N ARG A 185 -3.07 23.08 -7.94
CA ARG A 185 -3.63 23.00 -9.30
C ARG A 185 -3.90 21.56 -9.72
N SER A 186 -3.06 20.66 -9.27
CA SER A 186 -3.14 19.24 -9.66
C SER A 186 -4.03 18.42 -8.73
N TYR A 187 -4.36 18.98 -7.54
CA TYR A 187 -5.28 18.38 -6.58
C TYR A 187 -6.12 19.50 -5.90
N PRO A 188 -7.07 20.12 -6.62
CA PRO A 188 -7.79 21.32 -6.14
C PRO A 188 -8.65 21.09 -4.89
N THR A 189 -9.14 19.86 -4.66
CA THR A 189 -10.01 19.50 -3.53
C THR A 189 -9.26 19.08 -2.27
N ILE A 190 -7.92 19.13 -2.26
CA ILE A 190 -7.09 18.56 -1.19
C ILE A 190 -7.48 19.04 0.22
N ALA A 191 -7.80 20.32 0.38
CA ALA A 191 -8.17 20.90 1.68
C ALA A 191 -9.53 20.38 2.17
N GLU A 192 -10.49 20.25 1.26
CA GLU A 192 -11.81 19.66 1.52
C GLU A 192 -11.70 18.19 1.87
N ASP A 193 -10.87 17.45 1.16
CA ASP A 193 -10.64 16.03 1.36
C ASP A 193 -9.99 15.76 2.73
N PHE A 194 -9.00 16.56 3.15
CA PHE A 194 -8.47 16.48 4.50
C PHE A 194 -9.53 16.77 5.57
N ARG A 195 -10.38 17.81 5.37
CA ARG A 195 -11.46 18.10 6.31
C ARG A 195 -12.45 16.93 6.43
N ALA A 196 -12.82 16.31 5.30
CA ALA A 196 -13.70 15.15 5.27
C ALA A 196 -13.08 13.96 5.98
N THR A 197 -11.78 13.73 5.78
CA THR A 197 -11.01 12.64 6.44
C THR A 197 -10.95 12.85 7.96
N PHE A 198 -10.69 14.06 8.43
CA PHE A 198 -10.65 14.35 9.87
C PHE A 198 -12.04 14.38 10.55
N ALA A 199 -13.12 14.39 9.79
CA ALA A 199 -14.48 14.32 10.30
C ALA A 199 -15.03 12.87 10.42
N LYS A 200 -14.31 11.88 9.86
CA LYS A 200 -14.63 10.45 9.98
C LYS A 200 -14.10 9.87 11.30
#